data_f89fce1246c344f671bba241a140a9d8
#
_entry.id   f89fce1246c344f671bba241a140a9d8
#
_cell.length_a   1.000
_cell.length_b   1.000
_cell.length_c   1.000
_cell.angle_alpha   90.00
_cell.angle_beta   90.00
_cell.angle_gamma   90.00
#
_symmetry.space_group_name_H-M   'P 1'
#
loop_
_entity.id
_entity.type
_entity.pdbx_description
1 polymer ?
#
loop_
_entity_poly.entity_id
_entity_poly.type
_entity_poly.pdbx_seq_one_letter_code
_entity_poly.pdbx_strand_id
1 'polypeptide(L)'
;MEHRRALPETEYPGTLFEQTNSDLSAIRYLAENGEPKALLLVLTSTGSTPVKSGALMAVNKLGTGCGTIGGGCSEAAAMQRARKIIGTGESCVIEIDMTNDVAADEGMVCGGTMRVLIEDASENKA
;
A
#
# COMPACT_ATOMS: atom_id res chain seq x y z
N MET A 1 27.32 -4.36 -23.15
CA MET A 1 26.52 -4.29 -21.98
C MET A 1 26.80 -3.05 -21.17
N GLU A 2 25.81 -2.28 -20.96
CA GLU A 2 26.05 -1.08 -20.25
C GLU A 2 26.00 -1.29 -18.78
N HIS A 3 26.69 -0.44 -18.08
CA HIS A 3 26.70 -0.51 -16.65
C HIS A 3 25.48 0.18 -16.09
N ARG A 4 24.81 -0.54 -15.25
CA ARG A 4 23.71 0.05 -14.55
C ARG A 4 24.24 0.59 -13.24
N ARG A 5 24.06 1.85 -13.01
CA ARG A 5 24.51 2.43 -11.76
C ARG A 5 23.70 1.86 -10.63
N ALA A 6 24.36 1.33 -9.64
CA ALA A 6 23.66 0.81 -8.48
C ALA A 6 23.15 1.97 -7.64
N LEU A 7 21.91 1.84 -7.18
CA LEU A 7 21.34 2.81 -6.27
C LEU A 7 21.72 2.44 -4.84
N PRO A 8 21.89 3.42 -3.96
CA PRO A 8 22.20 3.12 -2.57
C PRO A 8 21.08 2.30 -1.95
N GLU A 9 21.41 1.18 -1.38
CA GLU A 9 20.40 0.30 -0.81
C GLU A 9 19.65 0.96 0.33
N THR A 10 20.27 1.92 0.99
CA THR A 10 19.63 2.59 2.10
C THR A 10 18.48 3.49 1.68
N GLU A 11 18.33 3.74 0.39
CA GLU A 11 17.26 4.61 -0.09
C GLU A 11 15.96 3.88 -0.31
N TYR A 12 15.99 2.55 -0.34
CA TYR A 12 14.80 1.77 -0.67
C TYR A 12 14.61 0.66 0.35
N PRO A 13 13.41 0.52 0.88
CA PRO A 13 13.09 -0.65 1.69
C PRO A 13 12.90 -1.83 0.74
N GLY A 14 13.82 -2.75 0.75
CA GLY A 14 13.84 -3.82 -0.21
C GLY A 14 14.40 -3.33 -1.54
N THR A 15 14.24 -4.10 -2.58
CA THR A 15 14.77 -3.76 -3.88
C THR A 15 13.70 -3.15 -4.74
N LEU A 16 14.11 -2.40 -5.74
CA LEU A 16 13.20 -1.85 -6.72
C LEU A 16 12.46 -2.97 -7.45
N PHE A 17 13.14 -4.07 -7.69
CA PHE A 17 12.52 -5.22 -8.35
C PHE A 17 11.38 -5.79 -7.51
N GLU A 18 11.61 -5.92 -6.21
CA GLU A 18 10.57 -6.42 -5.31
C GLU A 18 9.37 -5.49 -5.27
N GLN A 19 9.63 -4.19 -5.22
CA GLN A 19 8.55 -3.22 -5.23
C GLN A 19 7.75 -3.30 -6.53
N THR A 20 8.43 -3.42 -7.65
CA THR A 20 7.75 -3.50 -8.94
C THR A 20 6.91 -4.76 -9.04
N ASN A 21 7.43 -5.88 -8.58
CA ASN A 21 6.67 -7.13 -8.59
C ASN A 21 5.43 -7.04 -7.73
N SER A 22 5.56 -6.41 -6.57
CA SER A 22 4.43 -6.22 -5.68
C SER A 22 3.36 -5.38 -6.34
N ASP A 23 3.76 -4.28 -6.98
CA ASP A 23 2.83 -3.39 -7.65
C ASP A 23 2.13 -4.08 -8.81
N LEU A 24 2.88 -4.88 -9.58
CA LEU A 24 2.28 -5.62 -10.69
C LEU A 24 1.27 -6.64 -10.21
N SER A 25 1.54 -7.28 -9.08
CA SER A 25 0.57 -8.21 -8.50
C SER A 25 -0.73 -7.50 -8.15
N ALA A 26 -0.64 -6.31 -7.58
CA ALA A 26 -1.82 -5.55 -7.24
C ALA A 26 -2.60 -5.16 -8.49
N ILE A 27 -1.90 -4.71 -9.52
CA ILE A 27 -2.54 -4.32 -10.77
C ILE A 27 -3.24 -5.51 -11.41
N ARG A 28 -2.58 -6.66 -11.43
CA ARG A 28 -3.18 -7.85 -12.00
C ARG A 28 -4.42 -8.27 -11.23
N TYR A 29 -4.36 -8.21 -9.92
CA TYR A 29 -5.50 -8.56 -9.09
C TYR A 29 -6.68 -7.63 -9.34
N LEU A 30 -6.40 -6.34 -9.51
CA LEU A 30 -7.46 -5.38 -9.80
C LEU A 30 -8.11 -5.63 -11.15
N ALA A 31 -7.34 -6.16 -12.09
CA ALA A 31 -7.85 -6.40 -13.43
C ALA A 31 -8.71 -7.65 -13.52
N GLU A 32 -8.65 -8.52 -12.53
CA GLU A 32 -9.46 -9.74 -12.56
C GLU A 32 -10.90 -9.41 -12.30
N ASN A 33 -11.77 -10.11 -13.00
CA ASN A 33 -13.21 -9.95 -12.78
C ASN A 33 -13.61 -10.60 -11.49
N GLY A 34 -14.75 -10.19 -10.97
CA GLY A 34 -15.35 -10.90 -9.87
C GLY A 34 -15.61 -10.03 -8.68
N GLU A 35 -14.95 -10.36 -7.57
CA GLU A 35 -15.30 -9.76 -6.30
C GLU A 35 -14.96 -8.29 -6.21
N PRO A 36 -15.70 -7.56 -5.40
CA PRO A 36 -15.43 -6.14 -5.18
C PRO A 36 -14.07 -5.94 -4.51
N LYS A 37 -13.38 -4.90 -4.93
CA LYS A 37 -12.02 -4.63 -4.48
C LYS A 37 -11.82 -3.16 -4.20
N ALA A 38 -10.74 -2.85 -3.49
CA ALA A 38 -10.29 -1.49 -3.30
C ALA A 38 -8.82 -1.40 -3.68
N LEU A 39 -8.45 -0.25 -4.19
CA LEU A 39 -7.07 0.08 -4.51
C LEU A 39 -6.52 0.97 -3.42
N LEU A 40 -5.31 0.66 -2.98
CA LEU A 40 -4.60 1.48 -2.01
C LEU A 40 -3.31 1.94 -2.67
N LEU A 41 -3.06 3.24 -2.62
CA LEU A 41 -1.90 3.83 -3.28
C LEU A 41 -1.20 4.75 -2.31
N VAL A 42 0.08 4.53 -2.09
CA VAL A 42 0.87 5.42 -1.24
C VAL A 42 1.17 6.68 -2.02
N LEU A 43 0.56 7.79 -1.62
CA LEU A 43 0.76 9.07 -2.28
C LEU A 43 2.07 9.71 -1.85
N THR A 44 2.31 9.74 -0.55
CA THR A 44 3.54 10.30 -0.02
C THR A 44 3.99 9.46 1.15
N SER A 45 5.30 9.41 1.34
CA SER A 45 5.87 8.80 2.53
C SER A 45 7.04 9.65 2.97
N THR A 46 7.11 9.92 4.27
CA THR A 46 8.17 10.74 4.84
C THR A 46 8.77 10.02 6.02
N GLY A 47 10.04 10.27 6.27
CA GLY A 47 10.75 9.60 7.34
C GLY A 47 11.04 8.16 7.00
N SER A 48 11.14 7.35 8.04
CA SER A 48 11.43 5.93 7.90
C SER A 48 10.13 5.18 7.62
N THR A 49 9.90 4.83 6.38
CA THR A 49 8.73 4.03 6.04
C THR A 49 9.17 2.81 5.25
N PRO A 50 8.40 1.72 5.31
CA PRO A 50 8.81 0.48 4.64
C PRO A 50 8.60 0.48 3.13
N VAL A 51 7.89 1.46 2.60
CA VAL A 51 7.67 1.52 1.15
C VAL A 51 7.80 2.95 0.68
N LYS A 52 8.01 3.11 -0.61
CA LYS A 52 8.10 4.42 -1.24
C LYS A 52 6.74 4.86 -1.75
N SER A 53 6.61 6.14 -2.02
CA SER A 53 5.41 6.64 -2.69
C SER A 53 5.26 5.92 -4.01
N GLY A 54 4.02 5.69 -4.38
CA GLY A 54 3.71 4.91 -5.58
C GLY A 54 3.43 3.44 -5.31
N ALA A 55 3.70 2.95 -4.11
CA ALA A 55 3.42 1.55 -3.78
C ALA A 55 1.92 1.29 -3.86
N LEU A 56 1.58 0.13 -4.38
CA LEU A 56 0.19 -0.25 -4.63
C LEU A 56 -0.18 -1.50 -3.86
N MET A 57 -1.43 -1.55 -3.41
CA MET A 57 -2.01 -2.73 -2.81
C MET A 57 -3.46 -2.81 -3.22
N ALA A 58 -3.96 -4.01 -3.41
CA ALA A 58 -5.37 -4.22 -3.74
C ALA A 58 -5.93 -5.23 -2.76
N VAL A 59 -7.14 -4.96 -2.27
CA VAL A 59 -7.75 -5.86 -1.28
C VAL A 59 -9.22 -6.07 -1.60
N ASN A 60 -9.76 -7.17 -1.11
CA ASN A 60 -11.18 -7.42 -1.20
C ASN A 60 -11.84 -7.19 0.17
N LYS A 61 -13.12 -7.46 0.27
CA LYS A 61 -13.86 -7.20 1.52
C LYS A 61 -13.41 -8.07 2.67
N LEU A 62 -12.77 -9.18 2.39
CA LEU A 62 -12.29 -10.07 3.44
C LEU A 62 -10.91 -9.68 3.93
N GLY A 63 -10.29 -8.68 3.30
CA GLY A 63 -8.95 -8.26 3.69
C GLY A 63 -7.85 -9.06 3.03
N THR A 64 -8.19 -9.88 2.05
CA THR A 64 -7.20 -10.62 1.27
C THR A 64 -6.86 -9.79 0.05
N GLY A 65 -5.60 -9.81 -0.34
CA GLY A 65 -5.23 -9.02 -1.50
C GLY A 65 -3.82 -9.25 -1.95
N CYS A 66 -3.36 -8.35 -2.79
CA CYS A 66 -2.06 -8.41 -3.42
C CYS A 66 -1.36 -7.07 -3.28
N GLY A 67 -0.02 -7.11 -3.25
CA GLY A 67 0.77 -5.92 -3.08
C GLY A 67 0.95 -5.60 -1.61
N THR A 68 1.57 -4.46 -1.34
CA THR A 68 1.81 -4.06 0.04
C THR A 68 1.99 -2.56 0.14
N ILE A 69 1.56 -2.01 1.26
CA ILE A 69 1.89 -0.63 1.61
C ILE A 69 2.71 -0.60 2.90
N GLY A 70 3.42 -1.71 3.18
CA GLY A 70 4.36 -1.75 4.28
C GLY A 70 4.09 -2.79 5.34
N GLY A 71 2.92 -3.42 5.30
CA GLY A 71 2.58 -4.45 6.27
C GLY A 71 2.23 -3.89 7.64
N GLY A 72 1.94 -4.79 8.57
CA GLY A 72 1.72 -4.44 9.95
C GLY A 72 0.59 -3.46 10.18
N CYS A 73 0.84 -2.50 11.07
CA CYS A 73 -0.20 -1.57 11.49
C CYS A 73 -0.68 -0.67 10.35
N SER A 74 0.22 -0.32 9.43
CA SER A 74 -0.17 0.57 8.34
C SER A 74 -1.19 -0.10 7.43
N GLU A 75 -0.99 -1.38 7.13
CA GLU A 75 -1.96 -2.09 6.30
C GLU A 75 -3.26 -2.32 7.03
N ALA A 76 -3.20 -2.62 8.32
CA ALA A 76 -4.41 -2.85 9.09
C ALA A 76 -5.30 -1.62 9.09
N ALA A 77 -4.72 -0.45 9.31
CA ALA A 77 -5.49 0.80 9.32
C ALA A 77 -6.11 1.08 7.96
N ALA A 78 -5.34 0.89 6.91
CA ALA A 78 -5.85 1.14 5.56
C ALA A 78 -6.92 0.13 5.16
N MET A 79 -6.76 -1.11 5.55
CA MET A 79 -7.74 -2.14 5.24
C MET A 79 -9.08 -1.90 5.91
N GLN A 80 -9.06 -1.41 7.14
CA GLN A 80 -10.30 -1.08 7.81
C GLN A 80 -11.09 -0.05 7.03
N ARG A 81 -10.39 0.95 6.51
CA ARG A 81 -11.06 1.99 5.74
C ARG A 81 -11.49 1.46 4.39
N ALA A 82 -10.66 0.63 3.76
CA ALA A 82 -10.99 0.07 2.47
C ALA A 82 -12.29 -0.73 2.52
N ARG A 83 -12.45 -1.53 3.57
CA ARG A 83 -13.65 -2.34 3.70
C ARG A 83 -14.92 -1.51 3.74
N LYS A 84 -14.82 -0.30 4.24
CA LYS A 84 -15.99 0.56 4.35
C LYS A 84 -16.36 1.20 3.03
N ILE A 85 -15.41 1.39 2.14
CA ILE A 85 -15.71 2.08 0.89
C ILE A 85 -15.89 1.16 -0.30
N ILE A 86 -15.54 -0.12 -0.16
CA ILE A 86 -15.74 -1.07 -1.26
C ILE A 86 -17.23 -1.14 -1.57
N GLY A 87 -17.56 -0.90 -2.84
CA GLY A 87 -18.94 -0.93 -3.32
C GLY A 87 -19.67 0.39 -3.24
N THR A 88 -19.05 1.42 -2.68
CA THR A 88 -19.72 2.72 -2.53
C THR A 88 -19.42 3.70 -3.64
N GLY A 89 -18.40 3.45 -4.43
CA GLY A 89 -17.94 4.39 -5.44
C GLY A 89 -17.11 5.51 -4.87
N GLU A 90 -16.75 5.44 -3.60
CA GLU A 90 -16.05 6.52 -2.93
C GLU A 90 -14.54 6.32 -2.96
N SER A 91 -13.84 7.40 -2.64
CA SER A 91 -12.41 7.35 -2.40
C SER A 91 -12.10 8.28 -1.24
N CYS A 92 -10.98 8.05 -0.60
CA CYS A 92 -10.53 8.91 0.49
C CYS A 92 -9.03 8.85 0.59
N VAL A 93 -8.46 9.83 1.29
CA VAL A 93 -7.04 9.84 1.60
C VAL A 93 -6.92 9.80 3.11
N ILE A 94 -6.14 8.85 3.61
CA ILE A 94 -5.89 8.79 5.04
C ILE A 94 -4.42 9.04 5.31
N GLU A 95 -4.13 9.50 6.50
CA GLU A 95 -2.76 9.69 6.94
C GLU A 95 -2.46 8.65 8.01
N ILE A 96 -1.36 7.93 7.82
CA ILE A 96 -0.94 6.90 8.75
C ILE A 96 0.34 7.38 9.40
N ASP A 97 0.27 7.57 10.71
CA ASP A 97 1.40 8.06 11.48
C ASP A 97 2.01 6.88 12.22
N MET A 98 3.21 6.51 11.83
CA MET A 98 3.91 5.38 12.41
C MET A 98 4.98 5.81 13.40
N THR A 99 4.88 7.04 13.88
CA THR A 99 5.85 7.54 14.84
C THR A 99 5.46 7.27 16.28
N ASN A 100 4.28 6.69 16.50
CA ASN A 100 3.77 6.53 17.86
C ASN A 100 4.36 5.31 18.53
N ASP A 101 4.07 5.18 19.83
CA ASP A 101 4.70 4.19 20.67
C ASP A 101 4.26 2.76 20.40
N VAL A 102 3.11 2.59 19.79
CA VAL A 102 2.63 1.24 19.53
C VAL A 102 3.56 0.51 18.58
N ALA A 103 4.01 1.21 17.55
CA ALA A 103 4.95 0.60 16.61
C ALA A 103 6.27 0.27 17.29
N ALA A 104 6.73 1.14 18.18
CA ALA A 104 7.97 0.90 18.90
C ALA A 104 7.84 -0.30 19.81
N ASP A 105 6.70 -0.45 20.47
CA ASP A 105 6.49 -1.56 21.39
C ASP A 105 6.49 -2.90 20.68
N GLU A 106 6.13 -2.91 19.42
CA GLU A 106 6.13 -4.14 18.65
C GLU A 106 7.45 -4.40 17.96
N GLY A 107 8.45 -3.59 18.27
CA GLY A 107 9.76 -3.75 17.66
C GLY A 107 9.85 -3.27 16.24
N MET A 108 8.84 -2.57 15.77
CA MET A 108 8.83 -2.05 14.41
C MET A 108 9.51 -0.71 14.41
N VAL A 109 10.53 -0.58 13.57
CA VAL A 109 11.30 0.65 13.52
C VAL A 109 10.80 1.46 12.35
N CYS A 110 9.60 2.02 12.51
CA CYS A 110 9.03 2.91 11.51
C CYS A 110 8.83 4.25 12.19
N GLY A 111 9.51 5.25 11.70
CA GLY A 111 9.38 6.58 12.30
C GLY A 111 8.79 7.57 11.35
N GLY A 112 8.05 7.12 10.36
CA GLY A 112 7.57 8.00 9.33
C GLY A 112 6.07 8.10 9.28
N THR A 113 5.59 8.88 8.30
CA THR A 113 4.17 9.01 8.04
C THR A 113 3.91 8.73 6.57
N MET A 114 2.70 8.27 6.27
CA MET A 114 2.29 8.01 4.90
C MET A 114 0.91 8.60 4.67
N ARG A 115 0.70 9.07 3.46
CA ARG A 115 -0.65 9.39 3.01
C ARG A 115 -1.04 8.38 1.95
N VAL A 116 -2.19 7.78 2.14
CA VAL A 116 -2.63 6.67 1.30
C VAL A 116 -3.98 7.01 0.71
N LEU A 117 -4.06 6.92 -0.60
CA LEU A 117 -5.33 7.01 -1.30
C LEU A 117 -5.98 5.63 -1.27
N ILE A 118 -7.24 5.60 -0.90
CA ILE A 118 -8.02 4.37 -0.90
C ILE A 118 -9.22 4.61 -1.80
N GLU A 119 -9.37 3.78 -2.80
CA GLU A 119 -10.38 4.00 -3.82
C GLU A 119 -11.14 2.71 -4.06
N ASP A 120 -12.47 2.84 -4.14
CA ASP A 120 -13.32 1.71 -4.51
C ASP A 120 -13.03 1.34 -5.95
N ALA A 121 -12.49 0.16 -6.14
CA ALA A 121 -12.15 -0.34 -7.46
C ALA A 121 -13.10 -1.46 -7.87
N SER A 122 -14.26 -1.52 -7.26
CA SER A 122 -15.26 -2.50 -7.64
C SER A 122 -15.68 -2.24 -9.07
N GLU A 123 -15.98 -3.31 -9.77
CA GLU A 123 -16.49 -3.15 -11.10
C GLU A 123 -17.90 -2.64 -11.01
N ASN A 124 -18.00 -1.37 -10.96
CA ASN A 124 -19.28 -0.76 -10.83
C ASN A 124 -19.82 -0.50 -12.20
N LYS A 125 -20.82 -1.22 -12.54
CA LYS A 125 -21.33 -1.13 -13.88
C LYS A 125 -22.47 -0.15 -13.96
N ALA A 126 -22.29 0.95 -13.39
CA ALA A 126 -23.34 1.94 -13.49
C ALA A 126 -23.71 2.26 -14.91
#